data_8b460a702a3d5e96a5d40b21e8269cd9
#
_entry.id   8b460a702a3d5e96a5d40b21e8269cd9
#
_cell.length_a   1.000
_cell.length_b   1.000
_cell.length_c   1.000
_cell.angle_alpha   90.00
_cell.angle_beta   90.00
_cell.angle_gamma   90.00
#
_symmetry.space_group_name_H-M   'P 1'
#
loop_
_entity.id
_entity.type
_entity.pdbx_description
1 polymer ?
#
loop_
_entity_poly.entity_id
_entity_poly.type
_entity_poly.pdbx_seq_one_letter_code
_entity_poly.pdbx_strand_id
1 'polypeptide(L)'
;MANSYSDIHWQENGKLKLLIIVGTRPEIIRLAAVINKCRKYFDVILAHTGQNYDYNLNGVFFKDLKLADPEVYMNAVGADLGETMGNIIAESYKLMVAIKPDGVLVLGDTNSCLSVIGAKRLHIPIFHMEAGNRCKDECLPEETNRR
;
A
#
# COMPACT_ATOMS: atom_id res chain seq x y z
N MET A 1 -6.20 19.75 -1.21
CA MET A 1 -5.23 19.88 -2.32
C MET A 1 -4.97 18.48 -2.87
N ALA A 2 -4.99 18.31 -4.19
CA ALA A 2 -4.66 17.01 -4.78
C ALA A 2 -3.18 16.69 -4.48
N ASN A 3 -2.90 15.46 -4.00
CA ASN A 3 -1.53 15.02 -3.80
C ASN A 3 -0.80 15.01 -5.15
N SER A 4 0.35 15.65 -5.19
CA SER A 4 1.27 15.53 -6.31
C SER A 4 2.37 14.55 -5.91
N TYR A 5 2.57 13.51 -6.71
CA TYR A 5 3.62 12.51 -6.48
C TYR A 5 4.86 12.74 -7.33
N SER A 6 5.02 13.96 -7.86
CA SER A 6 6.14 14.36 -8.72
C SER A 6 7.51 14.25 -8.02
N ASP A 7 7.52 14.35 -6.69
CA ASP A 7 8.74 14.32 -5.88
C ASP A 7 9.11 12.91 -5.41
N ILE A 8 8.31 11.91 -5.79
CA ILE A 8 8.57 10.52 -5.43
C ILE A 8 9.37 9.86 -6.53
N HIS A 9 10.58 9.42 -6.19
CA HIS A 9 11.52 8.83 -7.13
C HIS A 9 12.04 7.48 -6.65
N TRP A 10 12.27 6.58 -7.60
CA TRP A 10 12.98 5.34 -7.36
C TRP A 10 14.46 5.62 -7.08
N GLN A 11 15.13 4.68 -6.41
CA GLN A 11 16.57 4.78 -6.16
C GLN A 11 17.42 4.59 -7.44
N GLU A 12 16.80 4.06 -8.50
CA GLU A 12 17.44 3.75 -9.79
C GLU A 12 18.68 2.84 -9.63
N ASN A 13 18.53 1.80 -8.80
CA ASN A 13 19.58 0.84 -8.47
C ASN A 13 19.70 -0.32 -9.47
N GLY A 14 19.03 -0.26 -10.61
CA GLY A 14 19.01 -1.30 -11.64
C GLY A 14 18.14 -2.53 -11.32
N LYS A 15 17.42 -2.49 -10.21
CA LYS A 15 16.50 -3.56 -9.79
C LYS A 15 15.07 -3.28 -10.25
N LEU A 16 14.23 -4.33 -10.27
CA LEU A 16 12.81 -4.19 -10.52
C LEU A 16 12.14 -3.30 -9.48
N LYS A 17 11.24 -2.44 -9.92
CA LYS A 17 10.54 -1.42 -9.15
C LYS A 17 9.29 -2.01 -8.51
N LEU A 18 9.28 -2.15 -7.20
CA LEU A 18 8.18 -2.74 -6.44
C LEU A 18 7.51 -1.71 -5.54
N LEU A 19 6.23 -1.45 -5.80
CA LEU A 19 5.39 -0.65 -4.92
C LEU A 19 4.71 -1.57 -3.91
N ILE A 20 4.90 -1.31 -2.61
CA ILE A 20 4.21 -2.01 -1.52
C ILE A 20 3.22 -1.04 -0.90
N ILE A 21 1.94 -1.44 -0.81
CA ILE A 21 0.88 -0.60 -0.24
C ILE A 21 0.37 -1.23 1.05
N VAL A 22 0.36 -0.44 2.11
CA VAL A 22 -0.12 -0.82 3.44
C VAL A 22 -1.03 0.27 4.00
N GLY A 23 -1.93 -0.10 4.90
CA GLY A 23 -2.87 0.86 5.50
C GLY A 23 -3.10 0.67 6.99
N THR A 24 -2.78 -0.49 7.53
CA THR A 24 -3.04 -0.83 8.92
C THR A 24 -1.82 -1.43 9.61
N ARG A 25 -1.80 -1.34 10.95
CA ARG A 25 -0.72 -1.93 11.75
C ARG A 25 -0.57 -3.43 11.56
N PRO A 26 -1.64 -4.24 11.54
CA PRO A 26 -1.52 -5.67 11.27
C PRO A 26 -0.85 -6.00 9.94
N GLU A 27 -1.12 -5.23 8.88
CA GLU A 27 -0.44 -5.39 7.58
C GLU A 27 1.06 -5.12 7.72
N ILE A 28 1.43 -4.03 8.39
CA ILE A 28 2.83 -3.64 8.59
C ILE A 28 3.58 -4.69 9.39
N ILE A 29 2.99 -5.20 10.49
CA ILE A 29 3.59 -6.25 11.32
C ILE A 29 3.85 -7.51 10.49
N ARG A 30 2.85 -7.96 9.75
CA ARG A 30 2.94 -9.18 8.93
C ARG A 30 3.94 -9.03 7.79
N LEU A 31 4.01 -7.85 7.18
CA LEU A 31 4.89 -7.56 6.05
C LEU A 31 6.30 -7.11 6.45
N ALA A 32 6.58 -6.83 7.71
CA ALA A 32 7.86 -6.24 8.13
C ALA A 32 9.09 -7.01 7.60
N ALA A 33 9.11 -8.33 7.78
CA ALA A 33 10.19 -9.16 7.27
C ALA A 33 10.23 -9.20 5.73
N VAL A 34 9.04 -9.22 5.09
CA VAL A 34 8.91 -9.22 3.63
C VAL A 34 9.41 -7.90 3.05
N ILE A 35 9.01 -6.76 3.62
CA ILE A 35 9.46 -5.43 3.19
C ILE A 35 10.97 -5.34 3.27
N ASN A 36 11.56 -5.71 4.42
CA ASN A 36 13.01 -5.70 4.60
C ASN A 36 13.73 -6.63 3.61
N LYS A 37 13.15 -7.78 3.30
CA LYS A 37 13.69 -8.70 2.29
C LYS A 37 13.57 -8.11 0.88
N CYS A 38 12.42 -7.55 0.54
CA CYS A 38 12.19 -6.89 -0.75
C CYS A 38 13.18 -5.75 -0.99
N ARG A 39 13.47 -4.93 0.01
CA ARG A 39 14.46 -3.83 -0.12
C ARG A 39 15.88 -4.31 -0.48
N LYS A 40 16.20 -5.58 -0.24
CA LYS A 40 17.50 -6.15 -0.66
C LYS A 40 17.53 -6.54 -2.14
N TYR A 41 16.40 -6.95 -2.69
CA TYR A 41 16.33 -7.53 -4.05
C TYR A 41 15.63 -6.65 -5.08
N PHE A 42 14.83 -5.68 -4.63
CA PHE A 42 14.06 -4.78 -5.45
C PHE A 42 14.37 -3.32 -5.12
N ASP A 43 14.03 -2.43 -6.04
CA ASP A 43 13.88 -1.02 -5.77
C ASP A 43 12.46 -0.82 -5.20
N VAL A 44 12.35 -0.53 -3.90
CA VAL A 44 11.07 -0.54 -3.18
C VAL A 44 10.63 0.88 -2.82
N ILE A 45 9.39 1.19 -3.15
CA ILE A 45 8.64 2.30 -2.56
C ILE A 45 7.56 1.70 -1.68
N LEU A 46 7.56 2.07 -0.39
CA LEU A 46 6.52 1.73 0.56
C LEU A 46 5.54 2.90 0.67
N ALA A 47 4.27 2.65 0.37
CA ALA A 47 3.20 3.63 0.45
C ALA A 47 2.20 3.27 1.55
N HIS A 48 1.87 4.24 2.39
CA HIS A 48 0.86 4.11 3.43
C HIS A 48 -0.41 4.87 3.02
N THR A 49 -1.58 4.23 3.13
CA THR A 49 -2.86 4.84 2.74
C THR A 49 -3.32 5.92 3.71
N GLY A 50 -2.87 5.89 4.97
CA GLY A 50 -3.24 6.84 6.03
C GLY A 50 -2.53 8.17 5.94
N GLN A 51 -2.71 8.95 7.01
CA GLN A 51 -2.17 10.30 7.16
C GLN A 51 -0.84 10.29 7.91
N ASN A 52 0.03 11.25 7.58
CA ASN A 52 1.32 11.44 8.25
C ASN A 52 1.19 11.96 9.71
N TYR A 53 -0.01 12.43 10.11
CA TYR A 53 -0.24 12.99 11.45
C TYR A 53 -0.10 11.99 12.59
N ASP A 54 -0.19 10.70 12.29
CA ASP A 54 0.02 9.62 13.26
C ASP A 54 1.51 9.29 13.47
N TYR A 55 2.43 10.25 13.20
CA TYR A 55 3.86 10.01 13.35
C TYR A 55 4.23 9.50 14.75
N ASN A 56 3.60 10.01 15.80
CA ASN A 56 3.83 9.53 17.16
C ASN A 56 3.32 8.09 17.41
N LEU A 57 2.37 7.62 16.61
CA LEU A 57 1.84 6.25 16.68
C LEU A 57 2.49 5.32 15.66
N ASN A 58 2.85 5.83 14.48
CA ASN A 58 3.39 5.04 13.38
C ASN A 58 4.93 5.09 13.32
N GLY A 59 5.56 6.23 13.58
CA GLY A 59 7.02 6.36 13.50
C GLY A 59 7.76 5.50 14.52
N VAL A 60 7.28 5.47 15.78
CA VAL A 60 7.82 4.57 16.80
C VAL A 60 7.64 3.11 16.39
N PHE A 61 6.49 2.79 15.80
CA PHE A 61 6.13 1.45 15.38
C PHE A 61 7.01 0.93 14.23
N PHE A 62 7.28 1.75 13.21
CA PHE A 62 8.22 1.41 12.14
C PHE A 62 9.63 1.18 12.68
N LYS A 63 10.07 2.03 13.62
CA LYS A 63 11.37 1.90 14.25
C LYS A 63 11.50 0.61 15.05
N ASP A 64 10.49 0.26 15.84
CA ASP A 64 10.48 -0.99 16.64
C ASP A 64 10.54 -2.24 15.76
N LEU A 65 9.90 -2.20 14.59
CA LEU A 65 9.96 -3.26 13.59
C LEU A 65 11.23 -3.22 12.72
N LYS A 66 12.14 -2.28 12.97
CA LYS A 66 13.35 -2.05 12.14
C LYS A 66 13.03 -1.81 10.67
N LEU A 67 11.92 -1.14 10.41
CA LEU A 67 11.49 -0.70 9.10
C LEU A 67 11.88 0.76 8.88
N ALA A 68 12.30 1.09 7.66
CA ALA A 68 12.36 2.48 7.25
C ALA A 68 10.94 3.05 7.10
N ASP A 69 10.79 4.36 7.34
CA ASP A 69 9.52 5.04 7.15
C ASP A 69 9.01 4.89 5.71
N PRO A 70 7.69 4.90 5.50
CA PRO A 70 7.13 4.93 4.16
C PRO A 70 7.63 6.13 3.36
N GLU A 71 7.94 5.90 2.10
CA GLU A 71 8.30 6.97 1.17
C GLU A 71 7.09 7.82 0.79
N VAL A 72 5.88 7.25 0.92
CA VAL A 72 4.63 7.92 0.54
C VAL A 72 3.56 7.74 1.59
N TYR A 73 2.89 8.85 1.93
CA TYR A 73 1.62 8.86 2.66
C TYR A 73 0.53 9.39 1.71
N MET A 74 -0.47 8.56 1.40
CA MET A 74 -1.51 8.91 0.43
C MET A 74 -2.55 9.88 1.00
N ASN A 75 -2.66 9.98 2.34
CA ASN A 75 -3.68 10.78 3.01
C ASN A 75 -5.11 10.46 2.52
N ALA A 76 -5.40 9.17 2.35
CA ALA A 76 -6.64 8.70 1.75
C ALA A 76 -7.81 8.64 2.73
N VAL A 77 -7.60 8.92 4.02
CA VAL A 77 -8.68 8.93 5.01
C VAL A 77 -9.66 10.04 4.68
N GLY A 78 -10.92 9.67 4.47
CA GLY A 78 -12.03 10.59 4.21
C GLY A 78 -12.94 10.79 5.41
N ALA A 79 -14.03 11.52 5.23
CA ALA A 79 -15.02 11.78 6.28
C ALA A 79 -15.82 10.52 6.66
N ASP A 80 -15.95 9.58 5.74
CA ASP A 80 -16.61 8.30 5.94
C ASP A 80 -15.86 7.16 5.23
N LEU A 81 -16.39 5.95 5.37
CA LEU A 81 -15.80 4.75 4.78
C LEU A 81 -15.82 4.80 3.25
N GLY A 82 -16.90 5.27 2.65
CA GLY A 82 -17.05 5.36 1.21
C GLY A 82 -16.04 6.31 0.58
N GLU A 83 -15.88 7.49 1.18
CA GLU A 83 -14.87 8.46 0.76
C GLU A 83 -13.45 7.90 0.92
N THR A 84 -13.17 7.24 2.04
CA THR A 84 -11.87 6.61 2.26
C THR A 84 -11.55 5.56 1.19
N MET A 85 -12.50 4.68 0.87
CA MET A 85 -12.34 3.67 -0.18
C MET A 85 -12.09 4.33 -1.55
N GLY A 86 -12.90 5.34 -1.89
CA GLY A 86 -12.74 6.10 -3.13
C GLY A 86 -11.37 6.79 -3.22
N ASN A 87 -10.92 7.40 -2.14
CA ASN A 87 -9.62 8.06 -2.05
C ASN A 87 -8.46 7.08 -2.21
N ILE A 88 -8.54 5.89 -1.60
CA ILE A 88 -7.51 4.85 -1.75
C ILE A 88 -7.35 4.47 -3.22
N ILE A 89 -8.45 4.24 -3.93
CA ILE A 89 -8.42 3.90 -5.36
C ILE A 89 -7.85 5.07 -6.17
N ALA A 90 -8.33 6.29 -5.92
CA ALA A 90 -7.91 7.47 -6.68
C ALA A 90 -6.44 7.81 -6.46
N GLU A 91 -5.99 7.86 -5.20
CA GLU A 91 -4.62 8.25 -4.87
C GLU A 91 -3.61 7.18 -5.26
N SER A 92 -3.94 5.89 -5.09
CA SER A 92 -3.07 4.81 -5.55
C SER A 92 -2.93 4.78 -7.06
N TYR A 93 -4.00 5.08 -7.81
CA TYR A 93 -3.94 5.20 -9.27
C TYR A 93 -3.00 6.33 -9.70
N LYS A 94 -3.16 7.53 -9.11
CA LYS A 94 -2.28 8.69 -9.39
C LYS A 94 -0.82 8.38 -9.07
N LEU A 95 -0.56 7.75 -7.93
CA LEU A 95 0.78 7.33 -7.54
C LEU A 95 1.39 6.38 -8.58
N MET A 96 0.66 5.33 -8.96
CA MET A 96 1.14 4.36 -9.95
C MET A 96 1.39 4.97 -11.33
N VAL A 97 0.57 5.93 -11.77
CA VAL A 97 0.82 6.68 -13.01
C VAL A 97 2.11 7.50 -12.92
N ALA A 98 2.35 8.13 -11.77
CA ALA A 98 3.54 8.96 -11.55
C ALA A 98 4.83 8.13 -11.50
N ILE A 99 4.84 7.03 -10.73
CA ILE A 99 6.07 6.27 -10.47
C ILE A 99 6.28 5.05 -11.36
N LYS A 100 5.25 4.56 -12.05
CA LYS A 100 5.31 3.43 -13.01
C LYS A 100 6.03 2.20 -12.45
N PRO A 101 5.51 1.54 -11.42
CA PRO A 101 6.15 0.37 -10.83
C PRO A 101 6.08 -0.83 -11.77
N ASP A 102 7.05 -1.75 -11.64
CA ASP A 102 7.04 -3.04 -12.35
C ASP A 102 6.10 -4.06 -11.69
N GLY A 103 5.75 -3.84 -10.43
CA GLY A 103 4.79 -4.67 -9.70
C GLY A 103 4.26 -3.96 -8.45
N VAL A 104 3.10 -4.43 -7.98
CA VAL A 104 2.45 -3.95 -6.75
C VAL A 104 2.23 -5.13 -5.81
N LEU A 105 2.62 -4.96 -4.54
CA LEU A 105 2.40 -5.93 -3.47
C LEU A 105 1.39 -5.38 -2.47
N VAL A 106 0.36 -6.17 -2.18
CA VAL A 106 -0.63 -5.90 -1.13
C VAL A 106 -0.84 -7.13 -0.26
N LEU A 107 -1.36 -6.94 0.95
CA LEU A 107 -1.64 -8.01 1.88
C LEU A 107 -3.11 -8.00 2.30
N GLY A 108 -3.75 -9.17 2.26
CA GLY A 108 -4.98 -9.44 2.98
C GLY A 108 -6.21 -8.78 2.39
N ASP A 109 -7.00 -8.20 3.27
CA ASP A 109 -8.40 -7.90 3.04
C ASP A 109 -8.83 -6.51 3.53
N THR A 110 -7.88 -5.70 3.97
CA THR A 110 -8.17 -4.33 4.37
C THR A 110 -8.42 -3.44 3.14
N ASN A 111 -8.94 -2.24 3.35
CA ASN A 111 -9.25 -1.34 2.24
C ASN A 111 -8.01 -0.95 1.40
N SER A 112 -6.80 -1.10 1.92
CA SER A 112 -5.57 -0.88 1.15
C SER A 112 -5.47 -1.78 -0.09
N CYS A 113 -6.07 -2.98 -0.06
CA CYS A 113 -6.07 -3.88 -1.22
C CYS A 113 -6.92 -3.35 -2.40
N LEU A 114 -7.83 -2.39 -2.19
CA LEU A 114 -8.61 -1.76 -3.25
C LEU A 114 -7.73 -1.00 -4.27
N SER A 115 -6.50 -0.68 -3.89
CA SER A 115 -5.49 -0.12 -4.80
C SER A 115 -5.21 -1.01 -6.01
N VAL A 116 -5.47 -2.31 -5.93
CA VAL A 116 -5.27 -3.25 -7.04
C VAL A 116 -6.20 -2.98 -8.22
N ILE A 117 -7.33 -2.32 -7.99
CA ILE A 117 -8.24 -1.90 -9.08
C ILE A 117 -7.49 -0.99 -10.06
N GLY A 118 -6.76 0.00 -9.53
CA GLY A 118 -5.92 0.88 -10.33
C GLY A 118 -4.77 0.16 -11.01
N ALA A 119 -4.06 -0.70 -10.27
CA ALA A 119 -2.97 -1.50 -10.81
C ALA A 119 -3.43 -2.39 -11.98
N LYS A 120 -4.60 -3.03 -11.84
CA LYS A 120 -5.18 -3.86 -12.90
C LYS A 120 -5.48 -3.05 -14.15
N ARG A 121 -6.04 -1.85 -14.01
CA ARG A 121 -6.33 -0.94 -15.13
C ARG A 121 -5.07 -0.43 -15.84
N LEU A 122 -3.97 -0.30 -15.11
CA LEU A 122 -2.67 0.11 -15.63
C LEU A 122 -1.82 -1.07 -16.15
N HIS A 123 -2.36 -2.29 -16.13
CA HIS A 123 -1.65 -3.52 -16.52
C HIS A 123 -0.38 -3.80 -15.70
N ILE A 124 -0.35 -3.33 -14.45
CA ILE A 124 0.75 -3.59 -13.53
C ILE A 124 0.53 -4.96 -12.86
N PRO A 125 1.53 -5.85 -12.85
CA PRO A 125 1.46 -7.11 -12.12
C PRO A 125 1.15 -6.93 -10.64
N ILE A 126 0.21 -7.72 -10.12
CA ILE A 126 -0.27 -7.65 -8.75
C ILE A 126 0.14 -8.91 -7.99
N PHE A 127 0.77 -8.72 -6.84
CA PHE A 127 1.13 -9.77 -5.89
C PHE A 127 0.28 -9.58 -4.63
N HIS A 128 -0.75 -10.40 -4.48
CA HIS A 128 -1.69 -10.29 -3.37
C HIS A 128 -1.47 -11.43 -2.38
N MET A 129 -0.79 -11.14 -1.28
CA MET A 129 -0.58 -12.11 -0.21
C MET A 129 -1.88 -12.35 0.57
N GLU A 130 -2.11 -13.57 1.00
CA GLU A 130 -3.32 -14.01 1.71
C GLU A 130 -4.63 -13.86 0.92
N ALA A 131 -4.58 -13.68 -0.39
CA ALA A 131 -5.76 -13.51 -1.24
C ALA A 131 -6.71 -14.73 -1.21
N GLY A 132 -6.21 -15.91 -0.89
CA GLY A 132 -7.00 -17.15 -0.82
C GLY A 132 -7.75 -17.36 0.50
N ASN A 133 -7.48 -16.59 1.53
CA ASN A 133 -8.18 -16.70 2.81
C ASN A 133 -9.67 -16.34 2.66
N ARG A 134 -10.54 -17.05 3.38
CA ARG A 134 -11.99 -16.82 3.36
C ARG A 134 -12.56 -16.84 4.76
N CYS A 135 -13.42 -15.86 5.07
CA CYS A 135 -14.17 -15.82 6.32
C CYS A 135 -15.46 -16.66 6.25
N LYS A 136 -15.95 -16.93 5.02
CA LYS A 136 -17.23 -17.62 4.76
C LYS A 136 -18.47 -16.86 5.29
N ASP A 137 -18.33 -15.59 5.57
CA ASP A 137 -19.38 -14.67 5.96
C ASP A 137 -19.34 -13.46 5.03
N GLU A 138 -20.26 -13.40 4.08
CA GLU A 138 -20.33 -12.36 3.05
C GLU A 138 -20.72 -10.98 3.60
N CYS A 139 -21.17 -10.90 4.84
CA CYS A 139 -21.47 -9.64 5.51
C CYS A 139 -20.21 -8.93 6.02
N LEU A 140 -19.08 -9.63 6.07
CA LEU A 140 -17.82 -9.01 6.50
C LEU A 140 -17.16 -8.23 5.37
N PRO A 141 -16.75 -6.97 5.62
CA PRO A 141 -16.05 -6.15 4.61
C PRO A 141 -14.82 -6.83 4.03
N GLU A 142 -14.12 -7.58 4.86
CA GLU A 142 -12.91 -8.33 4.50
C GLU A 142 -13.18 -9.39 3.43
N GLU A 143 -14.31 -10.09 3.51
CA GLU A 143 -14.68 -11.08 2.49
C GLU A 143 -14.98 -10.40 1.16
N THR A 144 -15.65 -9.25 1.19
CA THR A 144 -15.92 -8.43 -0.01
C THR A 144 -14.63 -7.96 -0.67
N ASN A 145 -13.65 -7.50 0.12
CA ASN A 145 -12.39 -7.00 -0.38
C ASN A 145 -11.49 -8.09 -1.01
N ARG A 146 -11.71 -9.37 -0.67
CA ARG A 146 -10.94 -10.50 -1.22
C ARG A 146 -11.52 -11.06 -2.52
N ARG A 147 -12.77 -10.74 -2.84
CA ARG A 147 -13.49 -11.21 -4.05
C ARG A 147 -13.36 -10.24 -5.19
#